data_e2931ff550ed116c1a8a825a7b9ec58c
#
_entry.id   e2931ff550ed116c1a8a825a7b9ec58c
#
_cell.length_a   1.000
_cell.length_b   1.000
_cell.length_c   1.000
_cell.angle_alpha   90.00
_cell.angle_beta   90.00
_cell.angle_gamma   90.00
#
_symmetry.space_group_name_H-M   'P 1'
#
loop_
_entity.id
_entity.type
_entity.pdbx_description
1 polymer ?
#
loop_
_entity_poly.entity_id
_entity_poly.type
_entity_poly.pdbx_seq_one_letter_code
_entity_poly.pdbx_strand_id
1 'polypeptide(L)'
;MRIGFDNEKYITMQADRIHQRISEFGGKLYLEFGGKLLDDNHASRILPGFAPDAKAQMLQQLAHEAEVVFAINANDIENGKRRSDIGVTYADDVLRLMDIFRARGLAIGGVVITQYSGQPKAKAYRARLENMGIAVYRHYPIEGYPSNIDLIVSAEGYGKNEYVKTTHPLVVVTAPGPGSGKLAVCLSQLYNENARGVRAGYAKFETFPVWNLPLKHPVNVAYEAATADLGDNNIIDPYHLEAHGEVTVNYNRDVEAFPVLKAMMEKIAGTSPYQSPTDMGVNMVGNCIIDDAVCQEASKAEIVRRWFRAAEKLERTGMGERELTKINLLMKDVNVDQNFSPAHAACLHKAEETGKLAGAMVMPDGTIITGKTSELLGAPASLLLNALKYVVGIEKKTFIVSDEVLRPICTLKENNFKLARTSLCADEMLIALSISSITNPLAGKAVDATQLLRGCDAYFSSIIPSDDESIYHKLGINVCCEPIFEQGHFFHQ
;
A
#
# COMPACT_ATOMS: atom_id res chain seq x y z
N MET A 1 1.94 -9.63 20.13
CA MET A 1 0.89 -9.54 19.08
C MET A 1 0.54 -10.98 18.65
N ARG A 2 -0.74 -11.33 18.56
CA ARG A 2 -1.17 -12.66 18.06
C ARG A 2 -0.88 -12.73 16.55
N ILE A 3 -0.42 -13.90 16.08
CA ILE A 3 -0.09 -14.14 14.67
C ILE A 3 -1.24 -14.91 14.05
N GLY A 4 -1.78 -14.41 12.95
CA GLY A 4 -2.88 -15.03 12.20
C GLY A 4 -2.45 -15.58 10.82
N PHE A 5 -1.23 -15.27 10.38
CA PHE A 5 -0.74 -15.58 9.05
C PHE A 5 0.69 -16.15 9.10
N ASP A 6 0.94 -17.20 8.35
CA ASP A 6 2.24 -17.85 8.19
C ASP A 6 2.96 -17.30 6.95
N ASN A 7 3.89 -16.37 7.18
CA ASN A 7 4.63 -15.71 6.12
C ASN A 7 5.60 -16.64 5.37
N GLU A 8 6.27 -17.54 6.08
CA GLU A 8 7.23 -18.45 5.46
C GLU A 8 6.53 -19.46 4.56
N LYS A 9 5.41 -20.01 5.04
CA LYS A 9 4.55 -20.89 4.24
C LYS A 9 4.04 -20.16 2.99
N TYR A 10 3.63 -18.89 3.12
CA TYR A 10 3.17 -18.08 1.99
C TYR A 10 4.25 -17.91 0.93
N ILE A 11 5.46 -17.52 1.33
CA ILE A 11 6.58 -17.32 0.42
C ILE A 11 6.87 -18.62 -0.36
N THR A 12 6.93 -19.75 0.35
CA THR A 12 7.19 -21.07 -0.26
C THR A 12 6.08 -21.48 -1.22
N MET A 13 4.82 -21.47 -0.78
CA MET A 13 3.69 -21.90 -1.61
C MET A 13 3.50 -21.01 -2.86
N GLN A 14 3.73 -19.72 -2.71
CA GLN A 14 3.62 -18.77 -3.82
C GLN A 14 4.71 -19.00 -4.86
N ALA A 15 5.96 -19.26 -4.41
CA ALA A 15 7.07 -19.61 -5.29
C ALA A 15 6.83 -20.95 -6.02
N ASP A 16 6.38 -21.99 -5.30
CA ASP A 16 6.05 -23.29 -5.89
C ASP A 16 4.95 -23.18 -6.95
N ARG A 17 3.92 -22.38 -6.70
CA ARG A 17 2.85 -22.15 -7.68
C ARG A 17 3.36 -21.43 -8.93
N ILE A 18 4.30 -20.49 -8.78
CA ILE A 18 4.97 -19.83 -9.93
C ILE A 18 5.79 -20.85 -10.73
N HIS A 19 6.55 -21.73 -10.08
CA HIS A 19 7.31 -22.80 -10.76
C HIS A 19 6.39 -23.75 -11.54
N GLN A 20 5.25 -24.13 -10.98
CA GLN A 20 4.24 -24.92 -11.68
C GLN A 20 3.77 -24.22 -12.94
N ARG A 21 3.45 -22.91 -12.86
CA ARG A 21 3.04 -22.11 -14.00
C ARG A 21 4.11 -22.03 -15.09
N ILE A 22 5.39 -21.85 -14.73
CA ILE A 22 6.50 -21.86 -15.68
C ILE A 22 6.51 -23.19 -16.45
N SER A 23 6.34 -24.32 -15.74
CA SER A 23 6.33 -25.66 -16.33
C SER A 23 5.12 -25.88 -17.24
N GLU A 24 3.91 -25.45 -16.83
CA GLU A 24 2.68 -25.54 -17.63
C GLU A 24 2.81 -24.84 -18.99
N PHE A 25 3.60 -23.75 -19.06
CA PHE A 25 3.80 -22.94 -20.27
C PHE A 25 5.09 -23.25 -21.04
N GLY A 26 5.70 -24.41 -20.80
CA GLY A 26 6.87 -24.81 -21.60
C GLY A 26 8.16 -24.14 -21.22
N GLY A 27 8.27 -23.60 -20.02
CA GLY A 27 9.49 -23.07 -19.44
C GLY A 27 9.64 -21.55 -19.48
N LYS A 28 8.60 -20.77 -19.89
CA LYS A 28 8.64 -19.30 -19.85
C LYS A 28 7.32 -18.70 -19.37
N LEU A 29 7.40 -17.78 -18.41
CA LEU A 29 6.26 -17.12 -17.80
C LEU A 29 6.47 -15.61 -17.70
N TYR A 30 5.53 -14.83 -18.21
CA TYR A 30 5.40 -13.40 -17.94
C TYR A 30 4.45 -13.20 -16.75
N LEU A 31 5.00 -12.77 -15.62
CA LEU A 31 4.26 -12.57 -14.38
C LEU A 31 3.99 -11.06 -14.20
N GLU A 32 2.73 -10.67 -14.40
CA GLU A 32 2.30 -9.32 -14.04
C GLU A 32 2.27 -9.16 -12.54
N PHE A 33 3.09 -8.27 -12.02
CA PHE A 33 3.18 -8.05 -10.60
C PHE A 33 2.39 -6.80 -10.18
N GLY A 34 1.24 -7.04 -9.55
CA GLY A 34 0.37 -6.00 -9.03
C GLY A 34 0.72 -5.61 -7.59
N GLY A 35 0.32 -4.39 -7.19
CA GLY A 35 0.46 -3.90 -5.83
C GLY A 35 1.88 -3.50 -5.43
N LYS A 36 2.07 -3.24 -4.14
CA LYS A 36 3.36 -2.81 -3.57
C LYS A 36 4.25 -4.03 -3.30
N LEU A 37 5.48 -3.99 -3.82
CA LEU A 37 6.46 -5.07 -3.66
C LEU A 37 7.21 -5.03 -2.33
N LEU A 38 7.44 -3.83 -1.79
CA LEU A 38 8.33 -3.61 -0.64
C LEU A 38 7.62 -3.14 0.62
N ASP A 39 6.51 -2.42 0.46
CA ASP A 39 5.86 -1.73 1.56
C ASP A 39 4.36 -2.07 1.56
N ASP A 40 4.03 -3.38 1.55
CA ASP A 40 2.63 -3.83 1.59
C ASP A 40 2.07 -3.76 3.01
N ASN A 41 2.01 -2.54 3.52
CA ASN A 41 1.50 -2.26 4.85
C ASN A 41 -0.01 -2.59 4.98
N HIS A 42 -0.77 -2.65 3.88
CA HIS A 42 -2.16 -3.04 3.94
C HIS A 42 -2.27 -4.54 4.28
N ALA A 43 -1.56 -5.39 3.54
CA ALA A 43 -1.55 -6.83 3.81
C ALA A 43 -1.09 -7.14 5.24
N SER A 44 -0.01 -6.51 5.70
CA SER A 44 0.49 -6.74 7.07
C SER A 44 -0.46 -6.26 8.18
N ARG A 45 -1.33 -5.27 7.91
CA ARG A 45 -2.34 -4.84 8.88
C ARG A 45 -3.53 -5.78 8.99
N ILE A 46 -3.93 -6.43 7.90
CA ILE A 46 -5.12 -7.33 7.89
C ILE A 46 -4.77 -8.80 8.04
N LEU A 47 -3.50 -9.16 7.83
CA LEU A 47 -2.94 -10.50 7.99
C LEU A 47 -1.77 -10.45 9.00
N PRO A 48 -2.03 -10.40 10.32
CA PRO A 48 -0.97 -10.33 11.34
C PRO A 48 0.02 -11.50 11.22
N GLY A 49 1.27 -11.19 10.92
CA GLY A 49 2.32 -12.16 10.55
C GLY A 49 2.84 -11.99 9.12
N PHE A 50 2.08 -11.36 8.23
CA PHE A 50 2.54 -11.04 6.86
C PHE A 50 3.62 -9.95 6.90
N ALA A 51 4.81 -10.25 6.37
CA ALA A 51 5.89 -9.27 6.27
C ALA A 51 5.60 -8.24 5.17
N PRO A 52 5.78 -6.92 5.41
CA PRO A 52 5.52 -5.89 4.39
C PRO A 52 6.30 -6.08 3.09
N ASP A 53 7.46 -6.75 3.14
CA ASP A 53 8.31 -7.09 1.99
C ASP A 53 8.26 -8.58 1.59
N ALA A 54 7.26 -9.34 2.05
CA ALA A 54 7.09 -10.77 1.74
C ALA A 54 7.19 -11.07 0.23
N LYS A 55 6.61 -10.18 -0.60
CA LYS A 55 6.65 -10.31 -2.06
C LYS A 55 8.08 -10.20 -2.63
N ALA A 56 8.89 -9.30 -2.07
CA ALA A 56 10.28 -9.16 -2.47
C ALA A 56 11.15 -10.31 -1.95
N GLN A 57 10.86 -10.83 -0.76
CA GLN A 57 11.51 -12.03 -0.23
C GLN A 57 11.20 -13.26 -1.11
N MET A 58 9.95 -13.43 -1.54
CA MET A 58 9.56 -14.49 -2.47
C MET A 58 10.30 -14.37 -3.81
N LEU A 59 10.37 -13.16 -4.41
CA LEU A 59 11.13 -12.96 -5.64
C LEU A 59 12.63 -13.23 -5.46
N GLN A 60 13.18 -12.96 -4.28
CA GLN A 60 14.58 -13.27 -3.95
C GLN A 60 14.85 -14.78 -3.97
N GLN A 61 13.90 -15.63 -3.54
CA GLN A 61 14.02 -17.07 -3.66
C GLN A 61 14.09 -17.53 -5.13
N LEU A 62 13.43 -16.79 -6.04
CA LEU A 62 13.39 -17.06 -7.48
C LEU A 62 14.48 -16.30 -8.27
N ALA A 63 15.43 -15.64 -7.60
CA ALA A 63 16.38 -14.72 -8.24
C ALA A 63 17.22 -15.37 -9.37
N HIS A 64 17.52 -16.66 -9.28
CA HIS A 64 18.28 -17.38 -10.29
C HIS A 64 17.50 -17.63 -11.60
N GLU A 65 16.17 -17.58 -11.54
CA GLU A 65 15.26 -17.88 -12.63
C GLU A 65 14.47 -16.66 -13.08
N ALA A 66 14.61 -15.53 -12.37
CA ALA A 66 13.80 -14.35 -12.57
C ALA A 66 14.59 -13.15 -13.09
N GLU A 67 14.00 -12.43 -14.02
CA GLU A 67 14.42 -11.08 -14.39
C GLU A 67 13.23 -10.12 -14.29
N VAL A 68 13.52 -8.85 -13.96
CA VAL A 68 12.50 -7.84 -13.72
C VAL A 68 12.49 -6.83 -14.85
N VAL A 69 11.31 -6.60 -15.43
CA VAL A 69 11.02 -5.58 -16.44
C VAL A 69 10.10 -4.52 -15.79
N PHE A 70 10.50 -3.26 -15.89
CA PHE A 70 9.72 -2.15 -15.37
C PHE A 70 8.86 -1.52 -16.46
N ALA A 71 7.55 -1.41 -16.23
CA ALA A 71 6.65 -0.65 -17.09
C ALA A 71 6.40 0.75 -16.50
N ILE A 72 6.52 1.79 -17.31
CA ILE A 72 6.20 3.16 -16.90
C ILE A 72 5.50 3.90 -18.03
N ASN A 73 4.41 4.61 -17.73
CA ASN A 73 3.64 5.36 -18.71
C ASN A 73 4.35 6.68 -19.07
N ALA A 74 4.52 6.96 -20.35
CA ALA A 74 5.14 8.18 -20.84
C ALA A 74 4.41 9.45 -20.36
N ASN A 75 3.09 9.41 -20.24
CA ASN A 75 2.30 10.54 -19.72
C ASN A 75 2.52 10.76 -18.22
N ASP A 76 2.73 9.68 -17.44
CA ASP A 76 3.07 9.81 -16.02
C ASP A 76 4.46 10.45 -15.82
N ILE A 77 5.41 10.15 -16.71
CA ILE A 77 6.74 10.82 -16.76
C ILE A 77 6.57 12.30 -17.09
N GLU A 78 5.79 12.58 -18.16
CA GLU A 78 5.57 13.95 -18.65
C GLU A 78 4.94 14.85 -17.60
N ASN A 79 3.96 14.31 -16.84
CA ASN A 79 3.25 15.02 -15.78
C ASN A 79 3.99 15.03 -14.43
N GLY A 80 5.13 14.35 -14.32
CA GLY A 80 5.88 14.25 -13.06
C GLY A 80 5.08 13.58 -11.94
N LYS A 81 4.26 12.59 -12.28
CA LYS A 81 3.38 11.89 -11.34
C LYS A 81 4.17 11.30 -10.17
N ARG A 82 3.66 11.48 -8.96
CA ARG A 82 4.32 11.06 -7.72
C ARG A 82 3.55 9.96 -7.02
N ARG A 83 4.28 9.15 -6.30
CA ARG A 83 3.70 8.22 -5.31
C ARG A 83 3.22 9.00 -4.09
N SER A 84 1.96 8.84 -3.74
CA SER A 84 1.33 9.54 -2.61
C SER A 84 1.92 9.16 -1.24
N ASP A 85 2.45 7.94 -1.12
CA ASP A 85 2.95 7.38 0.15
C ASP A 85 4.38 7.84 0.48
N ILE A 86 5.23 8.12 -0.51
CA ILE A 86 6.65 8.49 -0.31
C ILE A 86 7.05 9.77 -1.03
N GLY A 87 6.14 10.42 -1.79
CA GLY A 87 6.37 11.69 -2.47
C GLY A 87 7.35 11.67 -3.65
N VAL A 88 7.92 10.51 -3.99
CA VAL A 88 8.90 10.33 -5.07
C VAL A 88 8.19 10.26 -6.44
N THR A 89 8.80 10.81 -7.50
CA THR A 89 8.25 10.68 -8.86
C THR A 89 8.26 9.23 -9.31
N TYR A 90 7.33 8.83 -10.20
CA TYR A 90 7.33 7.48 -10.79
C TYR A 90 8.64 7.17 -11.51
N ALA A 91 9.23 8.15 -12.19
CA ALA A 91 10.51 8.01 -12.88
C ALA A 91 11.67 7.70 -11.91
N ASP A 92 11.74 8.39 -10.77
CA ASP A 92 12.77 8.14 -9.76
C ASP A 92 12.47 6.88 -8.94
N ASP A 93 11.19 6.53 -8.74
CA ASP A 93 10.82 5.28 -8.06
C ASP A 93 11.24 4.04 -8.86
N VAL A 94 11.19 4.07 -10.19
CA VAL A 94 11.74 2.98 -11.02
C VAL A 94 13.22 2.78 -10.72
N LEU A 95 14.02 3.84 -10.62
CA LEU A 95 15.45 3.74 -10.29
C LEU A 95 15.67 3.19 -8.88
N ARG A 96 14.91 3.69 -7.90
CA ARG A 96 14.93 3.19 -6.52
C ARG A 96 14.62 1.70 -6.45
N LEU A 97 13.58 1.25 -7.14
CA LEU A 97 13.19 -0.16 -7.20
C LEU A 97 14.26 -1.02 -7.87
N MET A 98 14.89 -0.53 -8.95
CA MET A 98 15.98 -1.23 -9.62
C MET A 98 17.16 -1.48 -8.68
N ASP A 99 17.57 -0.46 -7.91
CA ASP A 99 18.67 -0.59 -6.95
C ASP A 99 18.35 -1.60 -5.87
N ILE A 100 17.12 -1.59 -5.35
CA ILE A 100 16.66 -2.55 -4.34
C ILE A 100 16.64 -3.98 -4.89
N PHE A 101 16.18 -4.19 -6.12
CA PHE A 101 16.12 -5.53 -6.70
C PHE A 101 17.51 -6.05 -7.07
N ARG A 102 18.41 -5.20 -7.59
CA ARG A 102 19.81 -5.56 -7.80
C ARG A 102 20.50 -5.97 -6.50
N ALA A 103 20.27 -5.24 -5.40
CA ALA A 103 20.80 -5.58 -4.08
C ALA A 103 20.28 -6.93 -3.56
N ARG A 104 19.12 -7.40 -4.05
CA ARG A 104 18.55 -8.73 -3.75
C ARG A 104 18.95 -9.81 -4.76
N GLY A 105 19.85 -9.52 -5.68
CA GLY A 105 20.35 -10.49 -6.66
C GLY A 105 19.44 -10.72 -7.87
N LEU A 106 18.39 -9.92 -8.07
CA LEU A 106 17.51 -10.03 -9.23
C LEU A 106 18.12 -9.37 -10.46
N ALA A 107 18.05 -10.05 -11.59
CA ALA A 107 18.43 -9.50 -12.90
C ALA A 107 17.42 -8.44 -13.35
N ILE A 108 17.90 -7.39 -14.03
CA ILE A 108 17.05 -6.33 -14.58
C ILE A 108 17.04 -6.46 -16.09
N GLY A 109 15.90 -6.83 -16.69
CA GLY A 109 15.70 -6.98 -18.13
C GLY A 109 15.54 -5.64 -18.85
N GLY A 110 15.13 -4.58 -18.14
CA GLY A 110 15.03 -3.23 -18.71
C GLY A 110 13.79 -2.46 -18.30
N VAL A 111 13.57 -1.33 -18.96
CA VAL A 111 12.41 -0.46 -18.78
C VAL A 111 11.60 -0.37 -20.05
N VAL A 112 10.30 -0.58 -19.97
CA VAL A 112 9.35 -0.35 -21.07
C VAL A 112 8.61 0.97 -20.80
N ILE A 113 8.83 1.95 -21.68
CA ILE A 113 8.06 3.19 -21.66
C ILE A 113 6.80 2.96 -22.49
N THR A 114 5.66 2.81 -21.82
CA THR A 114 4.36 2.59 -22.47
C THR A 114 3.70 3.90 -22.87
N GLN A 115 2.73 3.84 -23.81
CA GLN A 115 2.04 5.02 -24.38
C GLN A 115 3.01 6.06 -24.94
N TYR A 116 4.14 5.59 -25.52
CA TYR A 116 5.19 6.46 -26.02
C TYR A 116 4.80 7.07 -27.37
N SER A 117 4.67 8.40 -27.40
CA SER A 117 4.36 9.19 -28.60
C SER A 117 5.41 10.29 -28.86
N GLY A 118 6.59 10.17 -28.24
CA GLY A 118 7.67 11.17 -28.39
C GLY A 118 7.60 12.34 -27.40
N GLN A 119 6.90 12.18 -26.26
CA GLN A 119 6.80 13.19 -25.21
C GLN A 119 8.20 13.64 -24.76
N PRO A 120 8.46 14.96 -24.63
CA PRO A 120 9.80 15.50 -24.39
C PRO A 120 10.49 14.97 -23.13
N LYS A 121 9.79 14.92 -21.98
CA LYS A 121 10.37 14.41 -20.73
C LYS A 121 10.57 12.89 -20.79
N ALA A 122 9.65 12.14 -21.42
CA ALA A 122 9.83 10.71 -21.62
C ALA A 122 11.04 10.41 -22.52
N LYS A 123 11.29 11.23 -23.56
CA LYS A 123 12.48 11.15 -24.40
C LYS A 123 13.77 11.42 -23.60
N ALA A 124 13.76 12.47 -22.76
CA ALA A 124 14.90 12.80 -21.89
C ALA A 124 15.15 11.69 -20.86
N TYR A 125 14.09 11.14 -20.25
CA TYR A 125 14.18 10.03 -19.31
C TYR A 125 14.76 8.77 -19.97
N ARG A 126 14.32 8.43 -21.19
CA ARG A 126 14.90 7.35 -21.98
C ARG A 126 16.41 7.53 -22.13
N ALA A 127 16.85 8.70 -22.61
CA ALA A 127 18.27 8.99 -22.79
C ALA A 127 19.07 8.88 -21.48
N ARG A 128 18.49 9.34 -20.36
CA ARG A 128 19.09 9.19 -19.02
C ARG A 128 19.32 7.72 -18.66
N LEU A 129 18.32 6.85 -18.88
CA LEU A 129 18.42 5.42 -18.58
C LEU A 129 19.45 4.73 -19.49
N GLU A 130 19.43 5.04 -20.80
CA GLU A 130 20.40 4.50 -21.76
C GLU A 130 21.84 4.90 -21.40
N ASN A 131 22.07 6.15 -20.97
CA ASN A 131 23.37 6.61 -20.47
C ASN A 131 23.83 5.91 -19.18
N MET A 132 22.87 5.37 -18.40
CA MET A 132 23.15 4.53 -17.22
C MET A 132 23.36 3.05 -17.59
N GLY A 133 23.35 2.70 -18.87
CA GLY A 133 23.48 1.32 -19.35
C GLY A 133 22.24 0.46 -19.14
N ILE A 134 21.08 1.08 -18.94
CA ILE A 134 19.80 0.38 -18.76
C ILE A 134 19.13 0.24 -20.13
N ALA A 135 18.72 -0.98 -20.48
CA ALA A 135 17.96 -1.23 -21.71
C ALA A 135 16.57 -0.58 -21.60
N VAL A 136 16.18 0.16 -22.64
CA VAL A 136 14.88 0.84 -22.70
C VAL A 136 14.15 0.48 -23.99
N TYR A 137 12.86 0.14 -23.82
CA TYR A 137 11.99 -0.28 -24.91
C TYR A 137 10.76 0.64 -24.96
N ARG A 138 10.20 0.82 -26.17
CA ARG A 138 9.03 1.68 -26.40
C ARG A 138 7.84 0.84 -26.79
N HIS A 139 6.73 1.06 -26.08
CA HIS A 139 5.42 0.55 -26.46
C HIS A 139 4.51 1.72 -26.81
N TYR A 140 3.89 1.65 -27.96
CA TYR A 140 3.13 2.73 -28.58
C TYR A 140 1.64 2.67 -28.22
N PRO A 141 0.91 3.79 -28.27
CA PRO A 141 -0.55 3.76 -28.24
C PRO A 141 -1.11 2.92 -29.40
N ILE A 142 -2.10 2.09 -29.11
CA ILE A 142 -2.80 1.30 -30.12
C ILE A 142 -4.23 1.82 -30.19
N GLU A 143 -4.67 2.22 -31.38
CA GLU A 143 -6.00 2.78 -31.59
C GLU A 143 -7.08 1.74 -31.30
N GLY A 144 -8.12 2.18 -30.60
CA GLY A 144 -9.23 1.30 -30.20
C GLY A 144 -8.91 0.29 -29.07
N TYR A 145 -7.78 0.45 -28.38
CA TYR A 145 -7.49 -0.37 -27.19
C TYR A 145 -8.49 -0.08 -26.06
N PRO A 146 -9.06 -1.10 -25.37
CA PRO A 146 -8.80 -2.55 -25.49
C PRO A 146 -9.78 -3.30 -26.43
N SER A 147 -10.67 -2.64 -27.14
CA SER A 147 -11.81 -3.24 -27.85
C SER A 147 -11.47 -3.76 -29.27
N ASN A 148 -10.53 -3.12 -29.97
CA ASN A 148 -10.14 -3.51 -31.33
C ASN A 148 -9.09 -4.63 -31.31
N ILE A 149 -9.52 -5.85 -30.93
CA ILE A 149 -8.63 -7.00 -30.78
C ILE A 149 -7.87 -7.32 -32.08
N ASP A 150 -8.51 -7.12 -33.23
CA ASP A 150 -7.91 -7.41 -34.53
C ASP A 150 -6.68 -6.55 -34.81
N LEU A 151 -6.75 -5.27 -34.50
CA LEU A 151 -5.63 -4.36 -34.60
C LEU A 151 -4.60 -4.61 -33.48
N ILE A 152 -5.08 -4.78 -32.24
CA ILE A 152 -4.20 -4.94 -31.07
C ILE A 152 -3.27 -6.13 -31.26
N VAL A 153 -3.83 -7.30 -31.64
CA VAL A 153 -3.10 -8.55 -31.86
C VAL A 153 -2.71 -8.68 -33.35
N SER A 154 -1.92 -7.74 -33.82
CA SER A 154 -1.41 -7.70 -35.23
C SER A 154 -0.01 -7.11 -35.28
N ALA A 155 0.59 -7.12 -36.45
CA ALA A 155 1.87 -6.48 -36.73
C ALA A 155 1.84 -4.96 -36.48
N GLU A 156 0.70 -4.30 -36.71
CA GLU A 156 0.50 -2.87 -36.52
C GLU A 156 0.13 -2.51 -35.07
N GLY A 157 -0.29 -3.49 -34.28
CA GLY A 157 -0.56 -3.36 -32.84
C GLY A 157 0.63 -3.82 -31.99
N TYR A 158 0.53 -4.98 -31.37
CA TYR A 158 1.62 -5.53 -30.53
C TYR A 158 2.91 -5.77 -31.28
N GLY A 159 2.85 -6.10 -32.59
CA GLY A 159 4.03 -6.28 -33.42
C GLY A 159 4.86 -5.02 -33.65
N LYS A 160 4.26 -3.83 -33.50
CA LYS A 160 4.95 -2.53 -33.59
C LYS A 160 5.74 -2.17 -32.33
N ASN A 161 5.38 -2.76 -31.19
CA ASN A 161 6.08 -2.56 -29.92
C ASN A 161 7.48 -3.18 -29.96
N GLU A 162 8.45 -2.50 -29.36
CA GLU A 162 9.80 -3.02 -29.25
C GLU A 162 9.82 -4.26 -28.36
N TYR A 163 10.38 -5.36 -28.89
CA TYR A 163 10.50 -6.62 -28.15
C TYR A 163 11.55 -6.50 -27.03
N VAL A 164 11.15 -6.80 -25.80
CA VAL A 164 12.06 -6.88 -24.66
C VAL A 164 12.84 -8.17 -24.73
N LYS A 165 14.16 -8.08 -24.87
CA LYS A 165 15.03 -9.26 -24.91
C LYS A 165 15.18 -9.82 -23.49
N THR A 166 14.53 -10.93 -23.23
CA THR A 166 14.54 -11.61 -21.95
C THR A 166 15.30 -12.93 -22.01
N THR A 167 15.99 -13.30 -20.95
CA THR A 167 16.87 -14.47 -20.87
C THR A 167 16.45 -15.50 -19.83
N HIS A 168 15.62 -15.09 -18.86
CA HIS A 168 15.18 -15.95 -17.76
C HIS A 168 13.82 -16.59 -18.02
N PRO A 169 13.53 -17.75 -17.43
CA PRO A 169 12.22 -18.41 -17.55
C PRO A 169 11.09 -17.63 -16.88
N LEU A 170 11.38 -16.88 -15.82
CA LEU A 170 10.42 -16.00 -15.15
C LEU A 170 10.72 -14.53 -15.49
N VAL A 171 9.79 -13.87 -16.15
CA VAL A 171 9.86 -12.43 -16.44
C VAL A 171 8.82 -11.70 -15.60
N VAL A 172 9.28 -11.00 -14.57
CA VAL A 172 8.42 -10.23 -13.67
C VAL A 172 8.20 -8.83 -14.25
N VAL A 173 6.98 -8.51 -14.62
CA VAL A 173 6.61 -7.17 -15.14
C VAL A 173 6.00 -6.36 -14.00
N THR A 174 6.71 -5.36 -13.51
CA THR A 174 6.30 -4.49 -12.41
C THR A 174 6.28 -3.01 -12.81
N ALA A 175 5.80 -2.14 -11.91
CA ALA A 175 5.66 -0.71 -12.19
C ALA A 175 5.63 0.12 -10.89
N PRO A 176 5.94 1.42 -10.94
CA PRO A 176 5.86 2.32 -9.78
C PRO A 176 4.41 2.54 -9.30
N GLY A 177 3.41 2.26 -10.16
CA GLY A 177 2.01 2.44 -9.78
C GLY A 177 1.01 1.94 -10.83
N PRO A 178 -0.29 2.11 -10.56
CA PRO A 178 -1.36 1.70 -11.47
C PRO A 178 -1.35 2.52 -12.77
N GLY A 179 -1.92 1.93 -13.84
CA GLY A 179 -2.01 2.59 -15.15
C GLY A 179 -0.70 2.62 -15.96
N SER A 180 0.35 1.96 -15.50
CA SER A 180 1.65 1.93 -16.17
C SER A 180 1.71 0.98 -17.39
N GLY A 181 0.65 0.18 -17.64
CA GLY A 181 0.54 -0.70 -18.81
C GLY A 181 1.20 -2.08 -18.66
N LYS A 182 1.37 -2.61 -17.45
CA LYS A 182 1.98 -3.93 -17.19
C LYS A 182 1.34 -5.06 -18.01
N LEU A 183 0.01 -5.18 -17.96
CA LEU A 183 -0.74 -6.19 -18.71
C LEU A 183 -0.44 -6.10 -20.21
N ALA A 184 -0.51 -4.89 -20.79
CA ALA A 184 -0.22 -4.68 -22.20
C ALA A 184 1.23 -5.04 -22.57
N VAL A 185 2.19 -4.82 -21.67
CA VAL A 185 3.58 -5.27 -21.83
C VAL A 185 3.64 -6.80 -21.87
N CYS A 186 3.00 -7.49 -20.92
CA CYS A 186 2.96 -8.96 -20.89
C CYS A 186 2.35 -9.53 -22.19
N LEU A 187 1.18 -9.04 -22.61
CA LEU A 187 0.51 -9.52 -23.83
C LEU A 187 1.28 -9.21 -25.10
N SER A 188 1.92 -8.04 -25.18
CA SER A 188 2.81 -7.69 -26.30
C SER A 188 4.02 -8.62 -26.37
N GLN A 189 4.59 -9.00 -25.22
CA GLN A 189 5.66 -9.98 -25.15
C GLN A 189 5.19 -11.37 -25.58
N LEU A 190 4.02 -11.83 -25.11
CA LEU A 190 3.44 -13.11 -25.56
C LEU A 190 3.23 -13.15 -27.08
N TYR A 191 2.71 -12.06 -27.66
CA TYR A 191 2.57 -11.95 -29.10
C TYR A 191 3.94 -12.10 -29.82
N ASN A 192 4.95 -11.39 -29.34
CA ASN A 192 6.28 -11.42 -29.93
C ASN A 192 6.99 -12.77 -29.70
N GLU A 193 6.81 -13.43 -28.57
CA GLU A 193 7.33 -14.78 -28.30
C GLU A 193 6.68 -15.80 -29.24
N ASN A 194 5.35 -15.78 -29.36
CA ASN A 194 4.62 -16.67 -30.26
C ASN A 194 5.04 -16.48 -31.72
N ALA A 195 5.22 -15.24 -32.18
CA ALA A 195 5.74 -14.95 -33.54
C ALA A 195 7.16 -15.47 -33.77
N ARG A 196 7.93 -15.73 -32.73
CA ARG A 196 9.26 -16.33 -32.73
C ARG A 196 9.28 -17.83 -32.52
N GLY A 197 8.09 -18.45 -32.37
CA GLY A 197 7.94 -19.87 -32.06
C GLY A 197 8.30 -20.25 -30.62
N VAL A 198 8.40 -19.28 -29.73
CA VAL A 198 8.65 -19.52 -28.30
C VAL A 198 7.32 -19.63 -27.56
N ARG A 199 7.10 -20.74 -26.89
CA ARG A 199 5.93 -20.92 -26.03
C ARG A 199 6.16 -20.20 -24.71
N ALA A 200 5.25 -19.29 -24.35
CA ALA A 200 5.29 -18.55 -23.10
C ALA A 200 3.88 -18.37 -22.54
N GLY A 201 3.78 -18.30 -21.21
CA GLY A 201 2.53 -18.07 -20.50
C GLY A 201 2.45 -16.70 -19.85
N TYR A 202 1.26 -16.37 -19.38
CA TYR A 202 0.97 -15.19 -18.57
C TYR A 202 0.46 -15.63 -17.19
N ALA A 203 0.80 -14.91 -16.17
CA ALA A 203 0.11 -14.99 -14.90
C ALA A 203 0.05 -13.62 -14.22
N LYS A 204 -0.95 -13.41 -13.37
CA LYS A 204 -1.11 -12.23 -12.55
C LYS A 204 -0.81 -12.58 -11.10
N PHE A 205 0.16 -11.92 -10.50
CA PHE A 205 0.44 -12.06 -9.09
C PHE A 205 -0.60 -11.31 -8.28
N GLU A 206 -1.29 -12.00 -7.40
CA GLU A 206 -2.36 -11.43 -6.58
C GLU A 206 -2.17 -11.77 -5.10
N THR A 207 -2.59 -10.84 -4.25
CA THR A 207 -2.68 -11.01 -2.80
C THR A 207 -4.14 -10.94 -2.36
N PHE A 208 -4.88 -10.03 -2.96
CA PHE A 208 -6.30 -9.79 -2.71
C PHE A 208 -7.07 -9.66 -4.03
N PRO A 209 -8.37 -9.99 -4.03
CA PRO A 209 -9.10 -10.64 -2.94
C PRO A 209 -8.56 -12.05 -2.67
N VAL A 210 -8.80 -12.55 -1.47
CA VAL A 210 -8.43 -13.94 -1.11
C VAL A 210 -9.49 -14.88 -1.67
N TRP A 211 -9.13 -15.71 -2.65
CA TRP A 211 -10.05 -16.44 -3.50
C TRP A 211 -10.93 -17.45 -2.77
N ASN A 212 -10.32 -18.18 -1.81
CA ASN A 212 -10.95 -19.28 -1.07
C ASN A 212 -11.60 -18.83 0.25
N LEU A 213 -11.72 -17.52 0.49
CA LEU A 213 -12.52 -16.99 1.59
C LEU A 213 -13.91 -16.54 1.07
N PRO A 214 -14.94 -16.55 1.93
CA PRO A 214 -16.26 -16.03 1.56
C PRO A 214 -16.20 -14.58 1.07
N LEU A 215 -17.13 -14.21 0.17
CA LEU A 215 -17.21 -12.86 -0.39
C LEU A 215 -17.21 -11.76 0.68
N LYS A 216 -18.01 -11.94 1.76
CA LYS A 216 -18.13 -11.00 2.87
C LYS A 216 -17.21 -11.33 4.05
N HIS A 217 -16.18 -12.12 3.81
CA HIS A 217 -15.17 -12.34 4.85
C HIS A 217 -14.44 -11.02 5.18
N PRO A 218 -14.21 -10.67 6.47
CA PRO A 218 -13.59 -9.40 6.85
C PRO A 218 -12.29 -9.09 6.11
N VAL A 219 -11.45 -10.07 5.81
CA VAL A 219 -10.22 -9.90 5.01
C VAL A 219 -10.52 -9.36 3.62
N ASN A 220 -11.50 -9.93 2.91
CA ASN A 220 -11.88 -9.47 1.58
C ASN A 220 -12.57 -8.09 1.63
N VAL A 221 -13.43 -7.89 2.63
CA VAL A 221 -14.12 -6.60 2.86
C VAL A 221 -13.12 -5.49 3.20
N ALA A 222 -12.07 -5.76 3.98
CA ALA A 222 -11.04 -4.78 4.30
C ALA A 222 -10.26 -4.31 3.07
N TYR A 223 -10.03 -5.21 2.11
CA TYR A 223 -9.40 -4.82 0.86
C TYR A 223 -10.34 -3.98 -0.02
N GLU A 224 -11.62 -4.34 -0.09
CA GLU A 224 -12.63 -3.55 -0.80
C GLU A 224 -12.79 -2.14 -0.17
N ALA A 225 -12.71 -2.02 1.15
CA ALA A 225 -12.67 -0.74 1.85
C ALA A 225 -11.40 0.07 1.51
N ALA A 226 -10.26 -0.60 1.30
CA ALA A 226 -9.01 0.05 0.92
C ALA A 226 -8.98 0.58 -0.51
N THR A 227 -9.87 0.10 -1.38
CA THR A 227 -10.01 0.47 -2.80
C THR A 227 -11.36 1.12 -3.10
N ALA A 228 -12.05 1.61 -2.06
CA ALA A 228 -13.39 2.19 -2.18
C ALA A 228 -13.44 3.42 -3.10
N ASP A 229 -12.36 4.20 -3.11
CA ASP A 229 -12.16 5.38 -3.98
C ASP A 229 -11.99 5.00 -5.48
N LEU A 230 -11.53 3.78 -5.77
CA LEU A 230 -11.33 3.26 -7.13
C LEU A 230 -12.59 2.60 -7.69
N GLY A 231 -13.61 2.37 -6.87
CA GLY A 231 -14.85 1.68 -7.27
C GLY A 231 -14.68 0.17 -7.46
N ASP A 232 -13.60 -0.43 -6.93
CA ASP A 232 -13.39 -1.88 -6.97
C ASP A 232 -14.36 -2.58 -6.04
N ASN A 233 -15.04 -3.63 -6.55
CA ASN A 233 -15.93 -4.48 -5.79
C ASN A 233 -15.47 -5.93 -5.89
N ASN A 234 -15.54 -6.62 -4.78
CA ASN A 234 -15.38 -8.08 -4.79
C ASN A 234 -16.68 -8.73 -5.27
N ILE A 235 -16.55 -9.68 -6.17
CA ILE A 235 -17.68 -10.47 -6.70
C ILE A 235 -17.29 -11.94 -6.76
N ILE A 236 -18.29 -12.82 -6.83
CA ILE A 236 -18.03 -14.22 -7.18
C ILE A 236 -17.64 -14.26 -8.65
N ASP A 237 -16.56 -14.96 -8.97
CA ASP A 237 -16.13 -15.17 -10.35
C ASP A 237 -17.09 -16.14 -11.07
N PRO A 238 -17.95 -15.64 -11.97
CA PRO A 238 -18.94 -16.49 -12.64
C PRO A 238 -18.30 -17.45 -13.63
N TYR A 239 -17.18 -17.07 -14.25
CA TYR A 239 -16.45 -17.91 -15.20
C TYR A 239 -15.79 -19.09 -14.49
N HIS A 240 -15.21 -18.86 -13.30
CA HIS A 240 -14.59 -19.92 -12.52
C HIS A 240 -15.62 -20.92 -12.00
N LEU A 241 -16.76 -20.40 -11.53
CA LEU A 241 -17.89 -21.22 -11.10
C LEU A 241 -18.43 -22.09 -12.25
N GLU A 242 -18.58 -21.51 -13.45
CA GLU A 242 -19.06 -22.24 -14.62
C GLU A 242 -18.06 -23.31 -15.09
N ALA A 243 -16.78 -22.98 -15.14
CA ALA A 243 -15.73 -23.85 -15.67
C ALA A 243 -15.33 -24.99 -14.71
N HIS A 244 -15.29 -24.71 -13.41
CA HIS A 244 -14.72 -25.63 -12.40
C HIS A 244 -15.71 -26.07 -11.32
N GLY A 245 -16.89 -25.44 -11.22
CA GLY A 245 -17.86 -25.70 -10.16
C GLY A 245 -17.44 -25.17 -8.79
N GLU A 246 -16.40 -24.34 -8.73
CA GLU A 246 -15.82 -23.79 -7.50
C GLU A 246 -16.19 -22.31 -7.32
N VAL A 247 -16.56 -21.96 -6.10
CA VAL A 247 -16.87 -20.56 -5.73
C VAL A 247 -15.57 -19.85 -5.35
N THR A 248 -15.20 -18.85 -6.13
CA THR A 248 -14.02 -18.00 -5.87
C THR A 248 -14.41 -16.53 -5.88
N VAL A 249 -13.67 -15.72 -5.13
CA VAL A 249 -13.86 -14.26 -5.06
C VAL A 249 -12.83 -13.60 -5.96
N ASN A 250 -13.27 -12.68 -6.81
CA ASN A 250 -12.39 -11.91 -7.68
C ASN A 250 -12.87 -10.44 -7.78
N TYR A 251 -12.14 -9.59 -8.48
CA TYR A 251 -12.56 -8.22 -8.74
C TYR A 251 -13.55 -8.13 -9.88
N ASN A 252 -14.52 -7.21 -9.75
CA ASN A 252 -15.42 -6.86 -10.85
C ASN A 252 -14.64 -6.50 -12.12
N ARG A 253 -13.59 -5.69 -12.04
CA ARG A 253 -12.79 -5.28 -13.21
C ARG A 253 -12.07 -6.44 -13.90
N ASP A 254 -11.56 -7.41 -13.16
CA ASP A 254 -10.90 -8.57 -13.74
C ASP A 254 -11.91 -9.49 -14.42
N VAL A 255 -13.08 -9.65 -13.81
CA VAL A 255 -14.19 -10.42 -14.40
C VAL A 255 -14.75 -9.74 -15.65
N GLU A 256 -14.94 -8.43 -15.64
CA GLU A 256 -15.40 -7.65 -16.81
C GLU A 256 -14.39 -7.65 -17.96
N ALA A 257 -13.08 -7.62 -17.64
CA ALA A 257 -12.00 -7.61 -18.64
C ALA A 257 -11.73 -9.01 -19.24
N PHE A 258 -12.10 -10.08 -18.54
CA PHE A 258 -11.73 -11.45 -18.91
C PHE A 258 -12.12 -11.87 -20.33
N PRO A 259 -13.35 -11.60 -20.85
CA PRO A 259 -13.71 -11.96 -22.21
C PRO A 259 -12.76 -11.36 -23.27
N VAL A 260 -12.38 -10.12 -23.09
CA VAL A 260 -11.45 -9.42 -23.99
C VAL A 260 -10.04 -10.03 -23.91
N LEU A 261 -9.57 -10.30 -22.69
CA LEU A 261 -8.25 -10.93 -22.47
C LEU A 261 -8.20 -12.34 -23.04
N LYS A 262 -9.24 -13.14 -22.84
CA LYS A 262 -9.36 -14.50 -23.40
C LYS A 262 -9.28 -14.45 -24.93
N ALA A 263 -10.05 -13.58 -25.57
CA ALA A 263 -10.02 -13.40 -27.03
C ALA A 263 -8.65 -12.94 -27.57
N MET A 264 -7.96 -12.03 -26.82
CA MET A 264 -6.59 -11.65 -27.20
C MET A 264 -5.62 -12.83 -27.11
N MET A 265 -5.70 -13.65 -26.06
CA MET A 265 -4.83 -14.83 -25.91
C MET A 265 -5.14 -15.91 -26.94
N GLU A 266 -6.39 -16.16 -27.23
CA GLU A 266 -6.80 -17.07 -28.32
C GLU A 266 -6.24 -16.61 -29.66
N LYS A 267 -6.24 -15.31 -29.93
CA LYS A 267 -5.68 -14.77 -31.16
C LYS A 267 -4.16 -14.81 -31.19
N ILE A 268 -3.48 -14.70 -30.05
CA ILE A 268 -2.02 -14.81 -29.95
C ILE A 268 -1.55 -16.24 -30.17
N ALA A 269 -2.18 -17.22 -29.47
CA ALA A 269 -1.68 -18.59 -29.37
C ALA A 269 -2.56 -19.65 -30.04
N GLY A 270 -3.68 -19.25 -30.65
CA GLY A 270 -4.69 -20.16 -31.25
C GLY A 270 -5.69 -20.71 -30.25
N THR A 271 -5.34 -20.78 -28.97
CA THR A 271 -6.19 -21.22 -27.86
C THR A 271 -5.88 -20.43 -26.60
N SER A 272 -6.87 -20.27 -25.71
CA SER A 272 -6.62 -19.74 -24.37
C SER A 272 -6.53 -20.90 -23.38
N PRO A 273 -5.46 -20.97 -22.57
CA PRO A 273 -5.36 -21.94 -21.48
C PRO A 273 -6.24 -21.56 -20.26
N TYR A 274 -6.81 -20.36 -20.24
CA TYR A 274 -7.58 -19.82 -19.12
C TYR A 274 -9.08 -19.89 -19.42
N GLN A 275 -9.84 -20.36 -18.45
CA GLN A 275 -11.31 -20.41 -18.51
C GLN A 275 -11.95 -19.33 -17.63
N SER A 276 -11.18 -18.75 -16.70
CA SER A 276 -11.62 -17.69 -15.79
C SER A 276 -10.51 -16.68 -15.51
N PRO A 277 -10.81 -15.47 -15.01
CA PRO A 277 -9.79 -14.56 -14.52
C PRO A 277 -9.02 -15.13 -13.33
N THR A 278 -9.65 -15.95 -12.48
CA THR A 278 -8.98 -16.68 -11.38
C THR A 278 -7.91 -17.64 -11.89
N ASP A 279 -8.13 -18.32 -13.01
CA ASP A 279 -7.13 -19.19 -13.63
C ASP A 279 -5.87 -18.43 -14.06
N MET A 280 -6.00 -17.14 -14.38
CA MET A 280 -4.87 -16.30 -14.78
C MET A 280 -3.99 -15.90 -13.60
N GLY A 281 -4.50 -15.97 -12.39
CA GLY A 281 -3.82 -15.49 -11.20
C GLY A 281 -2.94 -16.53 -10.51
N VAL A 282 -2.09 -16.03 -9.59
CA VAL A 282 -1.35 -16.82 -8.60
C VAL A 282 -1.57 -16.18 -7.24
N ASN A 283 -2.29 -16.86 -6.34
CA ASN A 283 -2.66 -16.35 -5.01
C ASN A 283 -2.77 -17.51 -4.01
N MET A 284 -1.81 -17.61 -3.10
CA MET A 284 -1.76 -18.63 -2.05
C MET A 284 -2.13 -18.10 -0.65
N VAL A 285 -2.57 -16.86 -0.55
CA VAL A 285 -2.82 -16.16 0.74
C VAL A 285 -3.77 -16.95 1.64
N GLY A 286 -4.90 -17.39 1.12
CA GLY A 286 -5.90 -18.10 1.93
C GLY A 286 -5.44 -19.43 2.50
N ASN A 287 -4.42 -20.07 1.87
CA ASN A 287 -3.81 -21.31 2.35
C ASN A 287 -2.83 -21.09 3.52
N CYS A 288 -2.49 -19.83 3.80
CA CYS A 288 -1.48 -19.45 4.78
C CYS A 288 -2.05 -18.75 6.01
N ILE A 289 -3.37 -18.60 6.09
CA ILE A 289 -4.08 -18.15 7.29
C ILE A 289 -4.07 -19.31 8.30
N ILE A 290 -3.50 -19.07 9.49
CA ILE A 290 -3.35 -20.06 10.56
C ILE A 290 -4.25 -19.77 11.78
N ASP A 291 -4.66 -18.51 11.96
CA ASP A 291 -5.69 -18.11 12.94
C ASP A 291 -6.61 -17.08 12.27
N ASP A 292 -7.73 -17.59 11.77
CA ASP A 292 -8.71 -16.79 11.04
C ASP A 292 -9.36 -15.71 11.92
N ALA A 293 -9.60 -15.99 13.20
CA ALA A 293 -10.18 -15.02 14.12
C ALA A 293 -9.27 -13.79 14.30
N VAL A 294 -7.95 -14.00 14.36
CA VAL A 294 -6.96 -12.91 14.43
C VAL A 294 -6.97 -12.07 13.15
N CYS A 295 -7.05 -12.71 11.99
CA CYS A 295 -7.14 -12.01 10.69
C CYS A 295 -8.46 -11.23 10.56
N GLN A 296 -9.58 -11.78 11.02
CA GLN A 296 -10.87 -11.10 11.01
C GLN A 296 -10.88 -9.86 11.93
N GLU A 297 -10.33 -9.97 13.15
CA GLU A 297 -10.23 -8.85 14.09
C GLU A 297 -9.36 -7.72 13.51
N ALA A 298 -8.19 -8.05 12.98
CA ALA A 298 -7.29 -7.11 12.34
C ALA A 298 -7.92 -6.42 11.11
N SER A 299 -8.68 -7.18 10.31
CA SER A 299 -9.40 -6.67 9.14
C SER A 299 -10.53 -5.71 9.52
N LYS A 300 -11.30 -6.04 10.56
CA LYS A 300 -12.34 -5.15 11.10
C LYS A 300 -11.74 -3.83 11.60
N ALA A 301 -10.61 -3.88 12.29
CA ALA A 301 -9.88 -2.69 12.70
C ALA A 301 -9.42 -1.84 11.49
N GLU A 302 -8.94 -2.47 10.41
CA GLU A 302 -8.56 -1.73 9.19
C GLU A 302 -9.75 -1.08 8.50
N ILE A 303 -10.91 -1.73 8.44
CA ILE A 303 -12.14 -1.15 7.87
C ILE A 303 -12.54 0.11 8.65
N VAL A 304 -12.47 0.07 9.98
CA VAL A 304 -12.75 1.23 10.84
C VAL A 304 -11.73 2.35 10.61
N ARG A 305 -10.43 2.04 10.51
CA ARG A 305 -9.41 3.04 10.15
C ARG A 305 -9.68 3.69 8.79
N ARG A 306 -10.15 2.93 7.80
CA ARG A 306 -10.54 3.47 6.49
C ARG A 306 -11.74 4.41 6.59
N TRP A 307 -12.69 4.07 7.45
CA TRP A 307 -13.83 4.95 7.71
C TRP A 307 -13.38 6.31 8.26
N PHE A 308 -12.53 6.34 9.31
CA PHE A 308 -12.02 7.60 9.87
C PHE A 308 -11.29 8.43 8.82
N ARG A 309 -10.43 7.82 8.01
CA ARG A 309 -9.72 8.53 6.94
C ARG A 309 -10.65 9.10 5.87
N ALA A 310 -11.67 8.35 5.46
CA ALA A 310 -12.63 8.81 4.47
C ALA A 310 -13.51 9.93 5.02
N ALA A 311 -13.93 9.83 6.29
CA ALA A 311 -14.72 10.85 6.97
C ALA A 311 -13.90 12.14 7.19
N GLU A 312 -12.64 12.02 7.62
CA GLU A 312 -11.73 13.15 7.74
C GLU A 312 -11.45 13.83 6.40
N LYS A 313 -11.22 13.05 5.33
CA LYS A 313 -11.04 13.57 3.97
C LYS A 313 -12.28 14.36 3.50
N LEU A 314 -13.47 13.84 3.76
CA LEU A 314 -14.72 14.53 3.43
C LEU A 314 -14.83 15.85 4.19
N GLU A 315 -14.53 15.85 5.49
CA GLU A 315 -14.59 17.08 6.32
C GLU A 315 -13.55 18.13 5.89
N ARG A 316 -12.31 17.70 5.57
CA ARG A 316 -11.24 18.61 5.13
C ARG A 316 -11.47 19.19 3.74
N THR A 317 -12.03 18.41 2.81
CA THR A 317 -12.01 18.73 1.36
C THR A 317 -13.40 18.88 0.73
N GLY A 318 -14.45 18.46 1.41
CA GLY A 318 -15.79 18.33 0.84
C GLY A 318 -15.91 17.23 -0.24
N MET A 319 -14.89 16.37 -0.38
CA MET A 319 -14.85 15.32 -1.40
C MET A 319 -14.74 13.92 -0.79
N GLY A 320 -15.29 12.92 -1.48
CA GLY A 320 -15.20 11.51 -1.05
C GLY A 320 -16.48 10.95 -0.43
N GLU A 321 -17.62 11.61 -0.60
CA GLU A 321 -18.93 11.14 -0.08
C GLU A 321 -19.27 9.71 -0.54
N ARG A 322 -19.00 9.38 -1.81
CA ARG A 322 -19.22 8.03 -2.36
C ARG A 322 -18.33 6.99 -1.68
N GLU A 323 -17.05 7.33 -1.44
CA GLU A 323 -16.08 6.50 -0.73
C GLU A 323 -16.58 6.20 0.70
N LEU A 324 -16.96 7.24 1.44
CA LEU A 324 -17.48 7.10 2.80
C LEU A 324 -18.78 6.29 2.85
N THR A 325 -19.71 6.53 1.90
CA THR A 325 -20.96 5.78 1.79
C THR A 325 -20.68 4.30 1.55
N LYS A 326 -19.75 3.97 0.66
CA LYS A 326 -19.35 2.56 0.40
C LYS A 326 -18.77 1.93 1.66
N ILE A 327 -17.84 2.59 2.35
CA ILE A 327 -17.24 2.05 3.57
C ILE A 327 -18.29 1.85 4.66
N ASN A 328 -19.28 2.74 4.80
CA ASN A 328 -20.41 2.54 5.72
C ASN A 328 -21.21 1.27 5.42
N LEU A 329 -21.41 0.92 4.15
CA LEU A 329 -22.07 -0.35 3.77
C LEU A 329 -21.20 -1.55 4.12
N LEU A 330 -19.91 -1.48 3.84
CA LEU A 330 -18.96 -2.54 4.16
C LEU A 330 -18.83 -2.79 5.68
N MET A 331 -18.88 -1.73 6.50
CA MET A 331 -18.91 -1.85 7.96
C MET A 331 -20.13 -2.62 8.45
N LYS A 332 -21.31 -2.38 7.84
CA LYS A 332 -22.53 -3.14 8.15
C LYS A 332 -22.40 -4.62 7.76
N ASP A 333 -21.77 -4.92 6.63
CA ASP A 333 -21.58 -6.29 6.15
C ASP A 333 -20.75 -7.15 7.12
N VAL A 334 -19.78 -6.53 7.83
CA VAL A 334 -18.93 -7.22 8.80
C VAL A 334 -19.31 -6.93 10.27
N ASN A 335 -20.42 -6.24 10.49
CA ASN A 335 -20.97 -5.89 11.81
C ASN A 335 -19.97 -5.18 12.73
N VAL A 336 -19.43 -4.05 12.26
CA VAL A 336 -18.56 -3.14 13.03
C VAL A 336 -19.03 -1.70 12.92
N ASP A 337 -18.68 -0.89 13.91
CA ASP A 337 -18.88 0.56 13.96
C ASP A 337 -17.61 1.28 14.42
N GLN A 338 -17.68 2.60 14.57
CA GLN A 338 -16.55 3.45 14.97
C GLN A 338 -16.03 3.12 16.37
N ASN A 339 -16.87 2.51 17.23
CA ASN A 339 -16.53 2.14 18.61
C ASN A 339 -15.80 0.79 18.70
N PHE A 340 -15.46 0.17 17.59
CA PHE A 340 -14.76 -1.11 17.55
C PHE A 340 -13.44 -1.09 18.36
N SER A 341 -12.71 0.03 18.32
CA SER A 341 -11.49 0.18 19.12
C SER A 341 -11.78 0.79 20.49
N PRO A 342 -11.37 0.14 21.59
CA PRO A 342 -11.52 0.70 22.92
C PRO A 342 -10.73 2.00 23.14
N ALA A 343 -9.69 2.26 22.36
CA ALA A 343 -8.96 3.53 22.39
C ALA A 343 -9.81 4.69 21.89
N HIS A 344 -10.72 4.48 20.93
CA HIS A 344 -11.64 5.51 20.48
C HIS A 344 -12.53 6.00 21.65
N ALA A 345 -13.18 5.09 22.36
CA ALA A 345 -13.99 5.43 23.53
C ALA A 345 -13.16 6.11 24.64
N ALA A 346 -11.94 5.63 24.89
CA ALA A 346 -11.04 6.25 25.88
C ALA A 346 -10.59 7.67 25.47
N CYS A 347 -10.42 7.92 24.18
CA CYS A 347 -10.12 9.23 23.63
C CYS A 347 -11.26 10.22 23.88
N LEU A 348 -12.49 9.85 23.50
CA LEU A 348 -13.68 10.68 23.67
C LEU A 348 -13.96 10.96 25.15
N HIS A 349 -13.90 9.93 26.00
CA HIS A 349 -14.05 10.11 27.45
C HIS A 349 -13.00 11.09 28.02
N LYS A 350 -11.74 11.00 27.55
CA LYS A 350 -10.68 11.91 28.01
C LYS A 350 -10.91 13.35 27.55
N ALA A 351 -11.44 13.54 26.35
CA ALA A 351 -11.81 14.86 25.84
C ALA A 351 -12.98 15.46 26.67
N GLU A 352 -14.02 14.68 26.93
CA GLU A 352 -15.17 15.08 27.74
C GLU A 352 -14.76 15.45 29.19
N GLU A 353 -13.97 14.58 29.86
CA GLU A 353 -13.45 14.81 31.21
C GLU A 353 -12.69 16.13 31.35
N THR A 354 -11.97 16.52 30.32
CA THR A 354 -11.01 17.64 30.39
C THR A 354 -11.45 18.88 29.65
N GLY A 355 -12.49 18.81 28.80
CA GLY A 355 -12.92 19.89 27.92
C GLY A 355 -11.85 20.32 26.91
N LYS A 356 -10.87 19.45 26.61
CA LYS A 356 -9.73 19.74 25.72
C LYS A 356 -9.54 18.63 24.71
N LEU A 357 -8.94 18.97 23.55
CA LEU A 357 -8.52 17.96 22.60
C LEU A 357 -7.68 16.90 23.30
N ALA A 358 -8.05 15.64 23.08
CA ALA A 358 -7.41 14.47 23.67
C ALA A 358 -7.07 13.45 22.60
N GLY A 359 -6.16 12.54 22.94
CA GLY A 359 -5.85 11.36 22.14
C GLY A 359 -5.70 10.14 23.03
N ALA A 360 -5.87 8.96 22.42
CA ALA A 360 -5.59 7.68 23.05
C ALA A 360 -4.88 6.75 22.05
N MET A 361 -4.00 5.87 22.55
CA MET A 361 -3.24 4.92 21.74
C MET A 361 -3.32 3.53 22.34
N VAL A 362 -3.55 2.52 21.51
CA VAL A 362 -3.44 1.11 21.90
C VAL A 362 -1.97 0.71 21.80
N MET A 363 -1.41 0.28 22.91
CA MET A 363 -0.03 -0.22 22.98
C MET A 363 0.06 -1.68 22.50
N PRO A 364 1.26 -2.20 22.17
CA PRO A 364 1.42 -3.56 21.68
C PRO A 364 0.92 -4.68 22.61
N ASP A 365 0.83 -4.39 23.90
CA ASP A 365 0.30 -5.30 24.93
C ASP A 365 -1.22 -5.13 25.19
N GLY A 366 -1.87 -4.25 24.44
CA GLY A 366 -3.29 -3.92 24.58
C GLY A 366 -3.61 -2.82 25.60
N THR A 367 -2.62 -2.29 26.30
CA THR A 367 -2.83 -1.17 27.24
C THR A 367 -3.21 0.11 26.48
N ILE A 368 -4.12 0.91 27.03
CA ILE A 368 -4.53 2.18 26.44
C ILE A 368 -3.84 3.33 27.16
N ILE A 369 -3.08 4.11 26.41
CA ILE A 369 -2.43 5.32 26.89
C ILE A 369 -3.18 6.53 26.38
N THR A 370 -3.40 7.55 27.22
CA THR A 370 -4.09 8.78 26.85
C THR A 370 -3.18 9.99 27.00
N GLY A 371 -3.42 11.00 26.16
CA GLY A 371 -2.82 12.34 26.23
C GLY A 371 -3.88 13.40 25.98
N LYS A 372 -3.62 14.63 26.42
CA LYS A 372 -4.50 15.78 26.19
C LYS A 372 -3.70 17.05 25.98
N THR A 373 -4.30 18.06 25.38
CA THR A 373 -3.71 19.39 25.30
C THR A 373 -3.49 19.98 26.69
N SER A 374 -2.30 20.52 26.91
CA SER A 374 -1.87 21.26 28.10
C SER A 374 -1.31 22.62 27.71
N GLU A 375 -0.81 23.41 28.65
CA GLU A 375 -0.15 24.68 28.36
C GLU A 375 1.12 24.51 27.50
N LEU A 376 1.88 23.43 27.77
CA LEU A 376 3.17 23.20 27.11
C LEU A 376 3.11 22.24 25.93
N LEU A 377 2.20 21.29 25.92
CA LEU A 377 2.13 20.23 24.90
C LEU A 377 0.73 20.14 24.30
N GLY A 378 0.64 20.06 22.98
CA GLY A 378 -0.57 19.66 22.28
C GLY A 378 -0.95 18.21 22.55
N ALA A 379 -2.17 17.82 22.27
CA ALA A 379 -2.63 16.43 22.49
C ALA A 379 -1.77 15.40 21.77
N PRO A 380 -1.36 15.60 20.48
CA PRO A 380 -0.45 14.67 19.80
C PRO A 380 0.90 14.55 20.53
N ALA A 381 1.52 15.66 20.89
CA ALA A 381 2.79 15.67 21.63
C ALA A 381 2.66 14.95 23.00
N SER A 382 1.58 15.26 23.73
CA SER A 382 1.30 14.64 25.05
C SER A 382 1.07 13.14 24.94
N LEU A 383 0.30 12.68 23.95
CA LEU A 383 0.02 11.27 23.74
C LEU A 383 1.31 10.52 23.39
N LEU A 384 2.08 11.05 22.45
CA LEU A 384 3.33 10.44 21.99
C LEU A 384 4.34 10.33 23.14
N LEU A 385 4.52 11.40 23.94
CA LEU A 385 5.42 11.38 25.08
C LEU A 385 4.99 10.37 26.14
N ASN A 386 3.67 10.28 26.44
CA ASN A 386 3.14 9.31 27.38
C ASN A 386 3.32 7.86 26.88
N ALA A 387 3.11 7.61 25.58
CA ALA A 387 3.32 6.30 24.97
C ALA A 387 4.80 5.89 25.04
N LEU A 388 5.73 6.79 24.71
CA LEU A 388 7.17 6.55 24.82
C LEU A 388 7.59 6.23 26.26
N LYS A 389 7.10 6.99 27.24
CA LYS A 389 7.36 6.71 28.66
C LYS A 389 6.87 5.33 29.07
N TYR A 390 5.68 4.97 28.62
CA TYR A 390 5.08 3.67 28.93
C TYR A 390 5.94 2.51 28.40
N VAL A 391 6.34 2.57 27.13
CA VAL A 391 7.10 1.49 26.48
C VAL A 391 8.43 1.21 27.17
N VAL A 392 9.06 2.23 27.76
CA VAL A 392 10.35 2.11 28.46
C VAL A 392 10.20 1.97 29.99
N GLY A 393 8.97 1.80 30.48
CA GLY A 393 8.69 1.59 31.90
C GLY A 393 8.91 2.81 32.80
N ILE A 394 8.78 4.03 32.25
CA ILE A 394 8.90 5.29 33.01
C ILE A 394 7.53 5.65 33.59
N GLU A 395 7.47 5.93 34.87
CA GLU A 395 6.23 6.37 35.52
C GLU A 395 5.64 7.63 34.85
N LYS A 396 4.31 7.66 34.70
CA LYS A 396 3.59 8.77 34.06
C LYS A 396 3.92 10.13 34.67
N LYS A 397 4.14 10.22 35.99
CA LYS A 397 4.43 11.46 36.71
C LYS A 397 5.89 11.95 36.56
N THR A 398 6.80 11.12 36.06
CA THR A 398 8.21 11.50 35.90
C THR A 398 8.37 12.47 34.74
N PHE A 399 8.93 13.62 34.98
CA PHE A 399 9.28 14.60 33.94
C PHE A 399 10.60 14.17 33.27
N ILE A 400 10.56 13.89 31.99
CA ILE A 400 11.76 13.53 31.19
C ILE A 400 12.20 14.66 30.26
N VAL A 401 11.35 15.66 30.07
CA VAL A 401 11.69 16.96 29.44
C VAL A 401 11.36 18.03 30.48
N SER A 402 12.34 18.89 30.81
CA SER A 402 12.15 19.90 31.84
C SER A 402 11.42 21.13 31.30
N ASP A 403 10.79 21.87 32.20
CA ASP A 403 10.17 23.17 31.89
C ASP A 403 11.15 24.15 31.28
N GLU A 404 12.43 24.11 31.72
CA GLU A 404 13.48 24.97 31.21
C GLU A 404 13.78 24.74 29.72
N VAL A 405 13.48 23.55 29.18
CA VAL A 405 13.59 23.24 27.76
C VAL A 405 12.30 23.61 27.03
N LEU A 406 11.13 23.34 27.61
CA LEU A 406 9.82 23.53 26.94
C LEU A 406 9.38 24.99 26.88
N ARG A 407 9.48 25.73 28.00
CA ARG A 407 8.99 27.12 28.07
C ARG A 407 9.66 28.09 27.09
N PRO A 408 10.99 28.06 26.86
CA PRO A 408 11.60 28.91 25.83
C PRO A 408 11.03 28.72 24.44
N ILE A 409 10.65 27.46 24.07
CA ILE A 409 10.05 27.18 22.78
C ILE A 409 8.64 27.78 22.71
N CYS A 410 7.82 27.60 23.77
CA CYS A 410 6.51 28.25 23.84
C CYS A 410 6.60 29.77 23.74
N THR A 411 7.55 30.39 24.47
CA THR A 411 7.78 31.81 24.46
C THR A 411 8.22 32.33 23.09
N LEU A 412 9.08 31.59 22.39
CA LEU A 412 9.48 31.88 21.01
C LEU A 412 8.27 31.89 20.06
N LYS A 413 7.40 30.88 20.17
CA LYS A 413 6.16 30.75 19.39
C LYS A 413 5.21 31.92 19.63
N GLU A 414 5.04 32.32 20.88
CA GLU A 414 4.16 33.41 21.28
C GLU A 414 4.75 34.79 20.86
N ASN A 415 5.97 35.08 21.28
CA ASN A 415 6.54 36.43 21.19
C ASN A 415 7.10 36.74 19.80
N ASN A 416 7.76 35.77 19.16
CA ASN A 416 8.45 35.98 17.88
C ASN A 416 7.64 35.56 16.68
N PHE A 417 7.01 34.38 16.74
CA PHE A 417 6.22 33.87 15.61
C PHE A 417 4.76 34.32 15.65
N LYS A 418 4.29 34.87 16.79
CA LYS A 418 2.90 35.34 16.98
C LYS A 418 1.86 34.25 16.68
N LEU A 419 2.19 32.99 17.00
CA LEU A 419 1.29 31.87 16.79
C LEU A 419 0.18 31.86 17.85
N ALA A 420 -1.04 31.58 17.42
CA ALA A 420 -2.17 31.44 18.34
C ALA A 420 -2.03 30.20 19.24
N ARG A 421 -1.40 29.12 18.71
CA ARG A 421 -1.09 27.90 19.46
C ARG A 421 0.38 27.92 19.89
N THR A 422 0.61 28.07 21.18
CA THR A 422 1.96 28.14 21.76
C THR A 422 2.48 26.80 22.24
N SER A 423 1.59 25.83 22.56
CA SER A 423 1.96 24.48 22.97
C SER A 423 2.74 23.75 21.85
N LEU A 424 3.69 22.89 22.25
CA LEU A 424 4.54 22.14 21.31
C LEU A 424 3.71 21.09 20.54
N CYS A 425 3.98 20.97 19.26
CA CYS A 425 3.55 19.88 18.40
C CYS A 425 4.46 18.64 18.57
N ALA A 426 4.14 17.54 17.89
CA ALA A 426 4.83 16.26 18.08
C ALA A 426 6.32 16.32 17.71
N ASP A 427 6.68 16.97 16.62
CA ASP A 427 8.08 17.14 16.19
C ASP A 427 8.88 18.03 17.15
N GLU A 428 8.33 19.18 17.57
CA GLU A 428 8.95 20.07 18.54
C GLU A 428 9.21 19.34 19.87
N MET A 429 8.23 18.53 20.33
CA MET A 429 8.40 17.72 21.53
C MET A 429 9.49 16.66 21.36
N LEU A 430 9.58 15.97 20.22
CA LEU A 430 10.65 15.00 19.95
C LEU A 430 12.03 15.65 19.90
N ILE A 431 12.14 16.86 19.32
CA ILE A 431 13.37 17.64 19.34
C ILE A 431 13.75 18.02 20.78
N ALA A 432 12.80 18.53 21.57
CA ALA A 432 13.02 18.86 22.98
C ALA A 432 13.44 17.63 23.81
N LEU A 433 12.82 16.47 23.54
CA LEU A 433 13.17 15.19 24.17
C LEU A 433 14.59 14.76 23.79
N SER A 434 14.96 14.90 22.51
CA SER A 434 16.32 14.60 22.03
C SER A 434 17.38 15.51 22.66
N ILE A 435 17.10 16.83 22.81
CA ILE A 435 18.00 17.74 23.52
C ILE A 435 18.12 17.35 24.99
N SER A 436 17.01 17.00 25.64
CA SER A 436 16.98 16.58 27.05
C SER A 436 17.77 15.28 27.28
N SER A 437 17.94 14.43 26.26
CA SER A 437 18.70 13.18 26.36
C SER A 437 20.19 13.39 26.66
N ILE A 438 20.72 14.59 26.40
CA ILE A 438 22.12 14.93 26.69
C ILE A 438 22.40 14.87 28.20
N THR A 439 21.43 15.28 29.02
CA THR A 439 21.59 15.37 30.49
C THR A 439 20.67 14.38 31.26
N ASN A 440 19.65 13.84 30.59
CA ASN A 440 18.68 12.93 31.20
C ASN A 440 18.67 11.57 30.49
N PRO A 441 19.26 10.51 31.09
CA PRO A 441 19.29 9.18 30.49
C PRO A 441 17.92 8.58 30.20
N LEU A 442 16.87 8.97 30.95
CA LEU A 442 15.50 8.50 30.71
C LEU A 442 14.92 9.10 29.44
N ALA A 443 15.26 10.35 29.11
CA ALA A 443 14.90 10.96 27.84
C ALA A 443 15.57 10.22 26.66
N GLY A 444 16.84 9.84 26.81
CA GLY A 444 17.56 9.02 25.81
C GLY A 444 16.85 7.68 25.55
N LYS A 445 16.51 6.94 26.59
CA LYS A 445 15.76 5.69 26.45
C LYS A 445 14.42 5.90 25.72
N ALA A 446 13.71 6.98 25.97
CA ALA A 446 12.45 7.29 25.32
C ALA A 446 12.65 7.61 23.82
N VAL A 447 13.72 8.33 23.45
CA VAL A 447 14.08 8.60 22.03
C VAL A 447 14.36 7.28 21.29
N ASP A 448 15.17 6.40 21.88
CA ASP A 448 15.55 5.12 21.27
C ASP A 448 14.34 4.18 21.08
N ALA A 449 13.30 4.35 21.90
CA ALA A 449 12.10 3.52 21.88
C ALA A 449 11.05 3.94 20.82
N THR A 450 11.28 4.99 20.05
CA THR A 450 10.32 5.51 19.05
C THR A 450 9.86 4.42 18.07
N GLN A 451 10.75 3.52 17.66
CA GLN A 451 10.45 2.42 16.73
C GLN A 451 9.49 1.36 17.32
N LEU A 452 9.38 1.27 18.65
CA LEU A 452 8.49 0.32 19.34
C LEU A 452 7.01 0.72 19.23
N LEU A 453 6.70 1.96 18.80
CA LEU A 453 5.34 2.43 18.56
C LEU A 453 4.84 2.12 17.14
N ARG A 454 5.67 1.54 16.28
CA ARG A 454 5.28 1.19 14.91
C ARG A 454 4.11 0.20 14.93
N GLY A 455 3.07 0.52 14.15
CA GLY A 455 1.86 -0.30 14.02
C GLY A 455 0.80 -0.02 15.10
N CYS A 456 1.08 0.82 16.11
CA CYS A 456 0.06 1.26 17.07
C CYS A 456 -1.01 2.10 16.39
N ASP A 457 -2.23 2.06 16.94
CA ASP A 457 -3.37 2.88 16.51
C ASP A 457 -3.59 4.02 17.51
N ALA A 458 -3.53 5.26 17.03
CA ALA A 458 -3.78 6.48 17.77
C ALA A 458 -5.11 7.11 17.34
N TYR A 459 -5.97 7.44 18.27
CA TYR A 459 -7.25 8.11 18.07
C TYR A 459 -7.23 9.50 18.67
N PHE A 460 -7.81 10.48 17.97
CA PHE A 460 -7.92 11.87 18.44
C PHE A 460 -9.36 12.35 18.40
N SER A 461 -9.75 13.16 19.37
CA SER A 461 -11.12 13.68 19.53
C SER A 461 -11.49 14.81 18.57
N SER A 462 -10.58 15.21 17.70
CA SER A 462 -10.81 16.07 16.54
C SER A 462 -9.66 15.92 15.52
N ILE A 463 -9.82 16.48 14.35
CA ILE A 463 -8.80 16.52 13.32
C ILE A 463 -7.56 17.24 13.87
N ILE A 464 -6.40 16.58 13.79
CA ILE A 464 -5.11 17.13 14.21
C ILE A 464 -4.41 17.87 13.07
N PRO A 465 -3.45 18.77 13.35
CA PRO A 465 -2.63 19.42 12.34
C PRO A 465 -1.85 18.42 11.47
N SER A 466 -1.69 18.74 10.19
CA SER A 466 -0.97 17.92 9.21
C SER A 466 0.48 17.60 9.61
N ASP A 467 1.14 18.51 10.31
CA ASP A 467 2.51 18.33 10.76
C ASP A 467 2.58 17.26 11.87
N ASP A 468 1.66 17.30 12.83
CA ASP A 468 1.53 16.28 13.86
C ASP A 468 1.21 14.91 13.23
N GLU A 469 0.25 14.85 12.29
CA GLU A 469 -0.11 13.63 11.57
C GLU A 469 1.07 13.06 10.79
N SER A 470 1.84 13.91 10.12
CA SER A 470 3.05 13.51 9.38
C SER A 470 4.10 12.85 10.27
N ILE A 471 4.29 13.33 11.50
CA ILE A 471 5.23 12.73 12.46
C ILE A 471 4.74 11.33 12.88
N TYR A 472 3.47 11.18 13.22
CA TYR A 472 2.90 9.89 13.55
C TYR A 472 3.08 8.87 12.42
N HIS A 473 2.81 9.27 11.18
CA HIS A 473 3.01 8.42 10.01
C HIS A 473 4.48 8.04 9.78
N LYS A 474 5.44 8.97 9.98
CA LYS A 474 6.88 8.68 9.90
C LYS A 474 7.34 7.69 10.97
N LEU A 475 6.73 7.71 12.14
CA LEU A 475 6.95 6.72 13.20
C LEU A 475 6.23 5.39 12.93
N GLY A 476 5.42 5.32 11.87
CA GLY A 476 4.64 4.12 11.52
C GLY A 476 3.41 3.91 12.40
N ILE A 477 2.93 4.96 13.07
CA ILE A 477 1.70 4.94 13.89
C ILE A 477 0.52 5.27 12.99
N ASN A 478 -0.58 4.51 13.10
CA ASN A 478 -1.82 4.80 12.40
C ASN A 478 -2.58 5.90 13.15
N VAL A 479 -3.13 6.87 12.42
CA VAL A 479 -3.90 7.97 12.99
C VAL A 479 -5.35 7.86 12.55
N CYS A 480 -6.26 8.03 13.50
CA CYS A 480 -7.71 8.15 13.32
C CYS A 480 -8.19 9.39 14.08
N CYS A 481 -8.88 10.29 13.40
CA CYS A 481 -9.42 11.50 14.02
C CYS A 481 -10.95 11.50 13.93
N GLU A 482 -11.63 11.98 15.00
CA GLU A 482 -13.02 12.39 14.84
C GLU A 482 -13.10 13.41 13.70
N PRO A 483 -14.04 13.27 12.76
CA PRO A 483 -14.13 14.13 11.57
C PRO A 483 -14.75 15.49 11.90
N ILE A 484 -14.21 16.16 12.90
CA ILE A 484 -14.60 17.50 13.34
C ILE A 484 -13.36 18.34 13.59
N PHE A 485 -13.44 19.64 13.31
CA PHE A 485 -12.41 20.60 13.69
C PHE A 485 -12.61 21.11 15.12
N GLU A 486 -11.52 21.40 15.83
CA GLU A 486 -11.58 22.02 17.15
C GLU A 486 -12.25 23.40 17.05
N GLN A 487 -13.31 23.64 17.80
CA GLN A 487 -14.03 24.92 17.76
C GLN A 487 -13.13 26.06 18.23
N GLY A 488 -13.06 27.14 17.45
CA GLY A 488 -12.31 28.38 17.77
C GLY A 488 -10.99 28.57 17.04
N HIS A 489 -10.55 27.63 16.23
CA HIS A 489 -9.33 27.76 15.41
C HIS A 489 -9.67 27.68 13.92
N PHE A 490 -9.78 28.86 13.26
CA PHE A 490 -10.11 28.94 11.83
C PHE A 490 -8.91 28.73 10.88
N PHE A 491 -7.71 28.47 11.41
CA PHE A 491 -6.49 28.25 10.62
C PHE A 491 -5.86 26.90 10.99
N HIS A 492 -6.36 25.87 10.36
CA HIS A 492 -5.69 24.57 10.24
C HIS A 492 -5.43 24.31 8.73
N GLN A 493 -4.58 25.15 8.14
CA GLN A 493 -3.99 24.89 6.83
C GLN A 493 -2.54 24.47 6.98
#